data_b88f6edf10161ccab78e00609654eb14
#
_entry.id   b88f6edf10161ccab78e00609654eb14
#
_cell.length_a   1.000
_cell.length_b   1.000
_cell.length_c   1.000
_cell.angle_alpha   90.00
_cell.angle_beta   90.00
_cell.angle_gamma   90.00
#
_symmetry.space_group_name_H-M   'P 1'
#
loop_
_entity.id
_entity.type
_entity.pdbx_description
1 polymer ?
#
loop_
_entity_poly.entity_id
_entity_poly.type
_entity_poly.pdbx_seq_one_letter_code
_entity_poly.pdbx_strand_id
1 'polypeptide(L)'
;MIRLKVTNVRLSDKIISDTDKLAKKHGLTRSEVIRQALTVYLHLVENVGTILRPIAFQVKPGQLGYMRRGNVAVMQIPTGHAIVVGCTSSGAVGPKSMDDVKVGGRVVGKFLARVALMDVAATGAFPALLSAALGVEKEPTGDEIVEGIRSEARLLGLEPDQVLLENTEENFDTVQTGAGLTVVGFANQEELRLGKTLPGDLIVAIGKPKVGEEVIPAEIKGEIADLKNVTWLSQKRYIHDIIPVGDLGIANEARMMAHSVGRQLKLFEQTGLDLEKSAGPATVVLVTMKAEKLEELSSLIQKPTSLVGEIL
;
A
#
# COMPACT_ATOMS: atom_id res chain seq x y z
N MET A 1 28.00 23.71 -31.20
CA MET A 1 27.54 23.14 -32.48
C MET A 1 26.97 21.73 -32.17
N ILE A 2 25.67 21.52 -32.33
CA ILE A 2 25.04 20.18 -32.08
C ILE A 2 25.46 19.26 -33.23
N ARG A 3 26.18 18.18 -32.93
CA ARG A 3 26.62 17.18 -33.93
C ARG A 3 25.44 16.26 -34.26
N LEU A 4 24.85 16.41 -35.44
CA LEU A 4 23.78 15.53 -35.92
C LEU A 4 24.36 14.16 -36.28
N LYS A 5 23.68 13.07 -35.80
CA LYS A 5 23.95 11.71 -36.22
C LYS A 5 22.83 11.22 -37.17
N VAL A 6 23.17 10.44 -38.16
CA VAL A 6 22.21 9.81 -39.04
C VAL A 6 21.63 8.58 -38.34
N THR A 7 20.30 8.46 -38.35
CA THR A 7 19.57 7.29 -37.83
C THR A 7 18.58 6.85 -38.90
N ASN A 8 18.54 5.55 -39.17
CA ASN A 8 17.64 4.96 -40.18
C ASN A 8 16.40 4.40 -39.44
N VAL A 9 15.21 4.80 -39.90
CA VAL A 9 13.92 4.32 -39.38
C VAL A 9 13.10 3.80 -40.59
N ARG A 10 12.47 2.64 -40.44
CA ARG A 10 11.50 2.12 -41.40
C ARG A 10 10.12 2.66 -41.08
N LEU A 11 9.50 3.31 -42.04
CA LEU A 11 8.13 3.88 -41.90
C LEU A 11 7.24 3.24 -42.99
N SER A 12 5.94 3.14 -42.70
CA SER A 12 4.97 2.70 -43.71
C SER A 12 4.75 3.82 -44.77
N ASP A 13 4.34 3.39 -45.96
CA ASP A 13 4.07 4.32 -47.05
C ASP A 13 3.04 5.40 -46.68
N LYS A 14 2.07 5.06 -45.85
CA LYS A 14 1.07 5.99 -45.34
C LYS A 14 1.74 7.08 -44.49
N ILE A 15 2.60 6.72 -43.55
CA ILE A 15 3.31 7.69 -42.68
C ILE A 15 4.23 8.56 -43.52
N ILE A 16 4.90 8.01 -44.50
CA ILE A 16 5.77 8.76 -45.43
C ILE A 16 4.90 9.80 -46.22
N SER A 17 3.79 9.37 -46.80
CA SER A 17 2.89 10.24 -47.56
C SER A 17 2.32 11.37 -46.69
N ASP A 18 1.90 11.07 -45.48
CA ASP A 18 1.32 12.06 -44.56
C ASP A 18 2.39 13.06 -44.08
N THR A 19 3.62 12.58 -43.83
CA THR A 19 4.77 13.42 -43.49
C THR A 19 5.13 14.36 -44.63
N ASP A 20 5.11 13.90 -45.89
CA ASP A 20 5.40 14.71 -47.08
C ASP A 20 4.33 15.80 -47.32
N LYS A 21 3.05 15.46 -47.11
CA LYS A 21 1.95 16.45 -47.17
C LYS A 21 2.15 17.55 -46.12
N LEU A 22 2.51 17.15 -44.89
CA LEU A 22 2.73 18.10 -43.81
C LEU A 22 3.93 19.01 -44.10
N ALA A 23 5.04 18.40 -44.55
CA ALA A 23 6.24 19.10 -44.93
C ALA A 23 5.94 20.17 -46.02
N LYS A 24 5.25 19.79 -47.09
CA LYS A 24 4.87 20.67 -48.15
C LYS A 24 3.96 21.82 -47.68
N LYS A 25 3.00 21.50 -46.79
CA LYS A 25 2.05 22.50 -46.26
C LYS A 25 2.77 23.60 -45.44
N HIS A 26 3.85 23.23 -44.72
CA HIS A 26 4.56 24.14 -43.81
C HIS A 26 5.91 24.60 -44.31
N GLY A 27 6.29 24.30 -45.57
CA GLY A 27 7.58 24.70 -46.12
C GLY A 27 8.79 24.06 -45.47
N LEU A 28 8.60 22.81 -44.92
CA LEU A 28 9.61 22.06 -44.25
C LEU A 28 10.09 20.86 -45.06
N THR A 29 11.23 20.32 -44.75
CA THR A 29 11.68 19.02 -45.27
C THR A 29 11.06 17.88 -44.46
N ARG A 30 10.95 16.68 -45.07
CA ARG A 30 10.52 15.46 -44.34
C ARG A 30 11.33 15.24 -43.05
N SER A 31 12.63 15.40 -43.10
CA SER A 31 13.53 15.24 -41.96
C SER A 31 13.26 16.24 -40.83
N GLU A 32 12.86 17.46 -41.16
CA GLU A 32 12.47 18.45 -40.15
C GLU A 32 11.16 18.09 -39.49
N VAL A 33 10.15 17.66 -40.25
CA VAL A 33 8.87 17.20 -39.68
C VAL A 33 9.08 16.02 -38.75
N ILE A 34 9.87 15.01 -39.17
CA ILE A 34 10.18 13.84 -38.33
C ILE A 34 10.93 14.27 -37.07
N ARG A 35 11.91 15.17 -37.16
CA ARG A 35 12.67 15.65 -36.01
C ARG A 35 11.76 16.41 -35.02
N GLN A 36 10.93 17.31 -35.53
CA GLN A 36 9.99 18.03 -34.69
C GLN A 36 8.99 17.10 -34.01
N ALA A 37 8.41 16.13 -34.76
CA ALA A 37 7.50 15.13 -34.21
C ALA A 37 8.16 14.32 -33.08
N LEU A 38 9.40 13.86 -33.28
CA LEU A 38 10.16 13.13 -32.25
C LEU A 38 10.47 14.02 -31.05
N THR A 39 10.85 15.29 -31.26
CA THR A 39 11.12 16.22 -30.16
C THR A 39 9.85 16.47 -29.33
N VAL A 40 8.71 16.73 -29.98
CA VAL A 40 7.43 16.91 -29.30
C VAL A 40 7.01 15.64 -28.57
N TYR A 41 7.15 14.48 -29.21
CA TYR A 41 6.80 13.19 -28.60
C TYR A 41 7.64 12.89 -27.35
N LEU A 42 8.96 13.07 -27.43
CA LEU A 42 9.87 12.86 -26.30
C LEU A 42 9.55 13.84 -25.16
N HIS A 43 9.32 15.12 -25.50
CA HIS A 43 8.93 16.12 -24.51
C HIS A 43 7.57 15.80 -23.85
N LEU A 44 6.60 15.33 -24.61
CA LEU A 44 5.31 14.88 -24.09
C LEU A 44 5.49 13.68 -23.15
N VAL A 45 6.31 12.69 -23.53
CA VAL A 45 6.57 11.51 -22.71
C VAL A 45 7.29 11.87 -21.40
N GLU A 46 8.24 12.82 -21.45
CA GLU A 46 8.97 13.29 -20.27
C GLU A 46 8.07 14.09 -19.30
N ASN A 47 7.16 14.93 -19.84
CA ASN A 47 6.35 15.83 -19.01
C ASN A 47 4.96 15.31 -18.65
N VAL A 48 4.36 14.42 -19.45
CA VAL A 48 3.01 13.87 -19.23
C VAL A 48 3.06 12.45 -18.71
N GLY A 49 4.28 11.89 -18.62
CA GLY A 49 4.50 10.53 -18.15
C GLY A 49 4.00 9.46 -19.12
N THR A 50 3.94 8.24 -18.64
CA THR A 50 3.62 7.03 -19.42
C THR A 50 2.19 6.92 -19.93
N ILE A 51 1.31 7.85 -19.55
CA ILE A 51 -0.12 7.86 -19.92
C ILE A 51 -0.34 7.94 -21.43
N LEU A 52 0.59 8.54 -22.20
CA LEU A 52 0.50 8.67 -23.64
C LEU A 52 1.25 7.60 -24.44
N ARG A 53 1.78 6.56 -23.79
CA ARG A 53 2.28 5.40 -24.54
C ARG A 53 1.11 4.75 -25.26
N PRO A 54 1.19 4.51 -26.58
CA PRO A 54 0.11 3.86 -27.32
C PRO A 54 -0.23 2.52 -26.66
N ILE A 55 -1.50 2.16 -26.73
CA ILE A 55 -2.12 0.93 -26.21
C ILE A 55 -1.42 -0.38 -26.73
N ALA A 56 -0.43 -0.27 -27.60
CA ALA A 56 0.49 -1.35 -27.99
C ALA A 56 1.46 -1.81 -26.89
N PHE A 57 1.21 -1.41 -25.64
CA PHE A 57 1.96 -1.90 -24.49
C PHE A 57 1.53 -3.34 -24.19
N GLN A 58 2.03 -4.28 -24.98
CA GLN A 58 1.91 -5.72 -24.70
C GLN A 58 2.87 -6.06 -23.56
N VAL A 59 2.45 -5.81 -22.33
CA VAL A 59 3.13 -6.41 -21.17
C VAL A 59 2.89 -7.91 -21.25
N LYS A 60 3.90 -8.66 -21.63
CA LYS A 60 3.83 -10.12 -21.56
C LYS A 60 3.84 -10.54 -20.09
N PRO A 61 3.03 -11.52 -19.66
CA PRO A 61 3.02 -11.98 -18.27
C PRO A 61 4.41 -12.27 -17.69
N GLY A 62 5.35 -12.80 -18.49
CA GLY A 62 6.73 -13.03 -18.07
C GLY A 62 7.61 -11.78 -17.89
N GLN A 63 7.09 -10.59 -18.16
CA GLN A 63 7.79 -9.32 -17.91
C GLN A 63 7.34 -8.65 -16.61
N LEU A 64 6.32 -9.21 -15.94
CA LEU A 64 5.85 -8.74 -14.66
C LEU A 64 6.66 -9.39 -13.54
N GLY A 65 7.20 -8.58 -12.65
CA GLY A 65 7.75 -9.05 -11.38
C GLY A 65 6.64 -9.18 -10.34
N TYR A 66 6.68 -10.22 -9.53
CA TYR A 66 5.74 -10.40 -8.43
C TYR A 66 6.48 -10.55 -7.11
N MET A 67 6.00 -9.86 -6.10
CA MET A 67 6.42 -9.99 -4.70
C MET A 67 5.19 -10.18 -3.83
N ARG A 68 5.34 -10.91 -2.72
CA ARG A 68 4.27 -11.08 -1.74
C ARG A 68 4.84 -11.06 -0.33
N ARG A 69 4.12 -10.40 0.59
CA ARG A 69 4.42 -10.41 2.03
C ARG A 69 3.11 -10.31 2.83
N GLY A 70 2.81 -11.32 3.63
CA GLY A 70 1.56 -11.36 4.38
C GLY A 70 0.34 -11.17 3.47
N ASN A 71 -0.47 -10.17 3.79
CA ASN A 71 -1.69 -9.82 3.07
C ASN A 71 -1.46 -8.90 1.85
N VAL A 72 -0.21 -8.62 1.49
CA VAL A 72 0.15 -7.71 0.41
C VAL A 72 0.76 -8.45 -0.75
N ALA A 73 0.29 -8.17 -1.95
CA ALA A 73 0.88 -8.57 -3.22
C ALA A 73 1.33 -7.32 -4.01
N VAL A 74 2.51 -7.40 -4.60
CA VAL A 74 3.08 -6.34 -5.45
C VAL A 74 3.30 -6.87 -6.84
N MET A 75 2.77 -6.18 -7.83
CA MET A 75 3.03 -6.43 -9.24
C MET A 75 3.92 -5.31 -9.80
N GLN A 76 5.15 -5.64 -10.14
CA GLN A 76 6.10 -4.72 -10.74
C GLN A 76 5.90 -4.64 -12.25
N ILE A 77 5.77 -3.43 -12.77
CA ILE A 77 5.55 -3.17 -14.20
C ILE A 77 6.87 -2.71 -14.82
N PRO A 78 7.23 -3.16 -16.05
CA PRO A 78 8.52 -2.84 -16.69
C PRO A 78 8.82 -1.34 -16.85
N THR A 79 7.80 -0.48 -16.63
CA THR A 79 7.94 0.99 -16.71
C THR A 79 8.52 1.63 -15.45
N GLY A 80 8.94 0.84 -14.45
CA GLY A 80 9.42 1.36 -13.17
C GLY A 80 8.33 1.63 -12.14
N HIS A 81 7.08 1.26 -12.42
CA HIS A 81 5.95 1.40 -11.51
C HIS A 81 5.58 0.05 -10.89
N ALA A 82 4.81 0.11 -9.81
CA ALA A 82 4.25 -1.07 -9.15
C ALA A 82 2.78 -0.84 -8.79
N ILE A 83 2.00 -1.90 -8.92
CA ILE A 83 0.65 -2.00 -8.35
C ILE A 83 0.77 -2.82 -7.07
N VAL A 84 0.24 -2.29 -5.99
CA VAL A 84 0.23 -2.95 -4.68
C VAL A 84 -1.22 -3.26 -4.32
N VAL A 85 -1.48 -4.49 -3.91
CA VAL A 85 -2.82 -4.94 -3.50
C VAL A 85 -2.73 -5.47 -2.08
N GLY A 86 -3.47 -4.84 -1.16
CA GLY A 86 -3.68 -5.32 0.20
C GLY A 86 -5.10 -5.86 0.35
N CYS A 87 -5.26 -6.96 1.08
CA CYS A 87 -6.56 -7.59 1.31
C CYS A 87 -6.69 -7.99 2.78
N THR A 88 -7.83 -7.65 3.39
CA THR A 88 -8.16 -8.03 4.76
C THR A 88 -9.60 -8.51 4.87
N SER A 89 -9.90 -9.28 5.91
CA SER A 89 -11.24 -9.74 6.23
C SER A 89 -11.53 -9.60 7.71
N SER A 90 -12.81 -9.47 8.05
CA SER A 90 -13.34 -9.52 9.41
C SER A 90 -14.54 -10.44 9.42
N GLY A 91 -14.60 -11.33 10.41
CA GLY A 91 -15.71 -12.26 10.61
C GLY A 91 -16.07 -12.34 12.08
N ALA A 92 -17.34 -12.50 12.39
CA ALA A 92 -17.90 -12.63 13.74
C ALA A 92 -17.56 -11.44 14.68
N VAL A 93 -17.33 -10.25 14.11
CA VAL A 93 -17.14 -8.98 14.82
C VAL A 93 -18.16 -8.00 14.27
N GLY A 94 -19.09 -7.52 15.07
CA GLY A 94 -20.12 -6.60 14.62
C GLY A 94 -21.41 -6.61 15.44
N PRO A 95 -22.51 -6.09 14.88
CA PRO A 95 -23.79 -5.95 15.58
C PRO A 95 -24.69 -7.19 15.51
N LYS A 96 -24.37 -8.19 14.65
CA LYS A 96 -25.21 -9.34 14.40
C LYS A 96 -25.35 -10.25 15.62
N SER A 97 -26.44 -11.02 15.69
CA SER A 97 -26.80 -11.82 16.87
C SER A 97 -25.74 -12.86 17.25
N MET A 98 -25.04 -13.43 16.26
CA MET A 98 -24.04 -14.48 16.45
C MET A 98 -22.59 -13.96 16.33
N ASP A 99 -22.37 -12.64 16.35
CA ASP A 99 -21.02 -12.10 16.43
C ASP A 99 -20.41 -12.38 17.81
N ASP A 100 -19.14 -12.79 17.85
CA ASP A 100 -18.41 -13.05 19.09
C ASP A 100 -17.99 -11.76 19.79
N VAL A 101 -17.58 -10.75 19.00
CA VAL A 101 -17.23 -9.41 19.50
C VAL A 101 -18.32 -8.44 19.11
N LYS A 102 -19.04 -7.91 20.08
CA LYS A 102 -20.18 -6.99 19.88
C LYS A 102 -19.72 -5.55 19.73
N VAL A 103 -19.79 -5.04 18.50
CA VAL A 103 -19.50 -3.64 18.17
C VAL A 103 -20.43 -3.15 17.08
N GLY A 104 -20.62 -1.85 16.92
CA GLY A 104 -21.38 -1.28 15.79
C GLY A 104 -20.67 -1.45 14.46
N GLY A 105 -21.41 -1.48 13.36
CA GLY A 105 -20.87 -1.65 12.01
C GLY A 105 -19.82 -0.62 11.66
N ARG A 106 -19.97 0.63 12.11
CA ARG A 106 -18.97 1.70 11.91
C ARG A 106 -17.59 1.35 12.48
N VAL A 107 -17.54 0.66 13.62
CA VAL A 107 -16.27 0.21 14.23
C VAL A 107 -15.65 -0.90 13.38
N VAL A 108 -16.46 -1.83 12.90
CA VAL A 108 -16.00 -2.89 11.96
C VAL A 108 -15.36 -2.28 10.73
N GLY A 109 -16.07 -1.38 10.06
CA GLY A 109 -15.57 -0.71 8.84
C GLY A 109 -14.31 0.10 9.07
N LYS A 110 -14.23 0.81 10.20
CA LYS A 110 -13.06 1.58 10.60
C LYS A 110 -11.81 0.70 10.68
N PHE A 111 -11.86 -0.39 11.45
CA PHE A 111 -10.69 -1.26 11.63
C PHE A 111 -10.38 -2.09 10.39
N LEU A 112 -11.40 -2.53 9.65
CA LEU A 112 -11.23 -3.21 8.36
C LEU A 112 -10.43 -2.31 7.38
N ALA A 113 -10.84 -1.04 7.25
CA ALA A 113 -10.16 -0.09 6.38
C ALA A 113 -8.75 0.24 6.90
N ARG A 114 -8.60 0.43 8.21
CA ARG A 114 -7.30 0.73 8.82
C ARG A 114 -6.26 -0.33 8.48
N VAL A 115 -6.58 -1.61 8.66
CA VAL A 115 -5.66 -2.71 8.36
C VAL A 115 -5.25 -2.69 6.89
N ALA A 116 -6.20 -2.72 5.96
CA ALA A 116 -5.89 -2.78 4.53
C ALA A 116 -5.13 -1.54 4.01
N LEU A 117 -5.49 -0.35 4.51
CA LEU A 117 -4.80 0.90 4.17
C LEU A 117 -3.38 0.94 4.75
N MET A 118 -3.19 0.48 6.01
CA MET A 118 -1.86 0.39 6.62
C MET A 118 -0.97 -0.60 5.88
N ASP A 119 -1.51 -1.76 5.49
CA ASP A 119 -0.78 -2.78 4.73
C ASP A 119 -0.23 -2.21 3.41
N VAL A 120 -1.05 -1.48 2.66
CA VAL A 120 -0.64 -0.85 1.40
C VAL A 120 0.31 0.32 1.65
N ALA A 121 -0.01 1.23 2.58
CA ALA A 121 0.80 2.41 2.87
C ALA A 121 2.19 2.05 3.44
N ALA A 122 2.29 0.96 4.23
CA ALA A 122 3.54 0.45 4.79
C ALA A 122 4.55 0.04 3.70
N THR A 123 4.07 -0.37 2.52
CA THR A 123 4.95 -0.69 1.38
C THR A 123 5.56 0.53 0.71
N GLY A 124 5.15 1.74 1.07
CA GLY A 124 5.49 2.98 0.37
C GLY A 124 4.55 3.32 -0.80
N ALA A 125 3.52 2.49 -1.03
CA ALA A 125 2.52 2.77 -2.06
C ALA A 125 1.46 3.76 -1.56
N PHE A 126 0.94 4.56 -2.49
CA PHE A 126 -0.23 5.41 -2.25
C PHE A 126 -1.50 4.62 -2.52
N PRO A 127 -2.38 4.39 -1.50
CA PRO A 127 -3.68 3.77 -1.70
C PRO A 127 -4.55 4.62 -2.62
N ALA A 128 -5.14 4.01 -3.66
CA ALA A 128 -5.85 4.74 -4.71
C ALA A 128 -7.27 4.23 -4.96
N LEU A 129 -7.55 2.96 -4.67
CA LEU A 129 -8.87 2.35 -4.87
C LEU A 129 -9.17 1.38 -3.74
N LEU A 130 -10.41 1.38 -3.29
CA LEU A 130 -10.92 0.47 -2.25
C LEU A 130 -12.09 -0.35 -2.81
N SER A 131 -12.15 -1.63 -2.47
CA SER A 131 -13.26 -2.51 -2.83
C SER A 131 -13.72 -3.30 -1.60
N ALA A 132 -14.92 -3.01 -1.11
CA ALA A 132 -15.56 -3.65 0.02
C ALA A 132 -16.55 -4.71 -0.43
N ALA A 133 -16.40 -5.94 0.07
CA ALA A 133 -17.34 -7.05 -0.11
C ALA A 133 -17.91 -7.40 1.27
N LEU A 134 -19.20 -7.11 1.48
CA LEU A 134 -19.87 -7.20 2.76
C LEU A 134 -20.90 -8.34 2.72
N GLY A 135 -20.66 -9.38 3.51
CA GLY A 135 -21.59 -10.51 3.69
C GLY A 135 -22.68 -10.17 4.72
N VAL A 136 -23.29 -9.00 4.58
CA VAL A 136 -24.40 -8.49 5.41
C VAL A 136 -25.34 -7.68 4.53
N GLU A 137 -26.57 -7.49 5.00
CA GLU A 137 -27.55 -6.60 4.37
C GLU A 137 -27.04 -5.15 4.28
N LYS A 138 -27.57 -4.41 3.31
CA LYS A 138 -27.20 -3.01 3.11
C LYS A 138 -27.56 -2.16 4.32
N GLU A 139 -28.82 -2.21 4.75
CA GLU A 139 -29.32 -1.41 5.87
C GLU A 139 -29.73 -2.32 7.05
N PRO A 140 -29.27 -2.04 8.29
CA PRO A 140 -28.38 -0.92 8.67
C PRO A 140 -26.89 -1.28 8.66
N THR A 141 -26.53 -2.59 8.65
CA THR A 141 -25.19 -3.06 8.97
C THR A 141 -24.18 -2.66 7.91
N GLY A 142 -24.51 -2.85 6.64
CA GLY A 142 -23.64 -2.50 5.51
C GLY A 142 -23.33 -1.01 5.46
N ASP A 143 -24.36 -0.15 5.57
CA ASP A 143 -24.19 1.30 5.54
C ASP A 143 -23.32 1.80 6.70
N GLU A 144 -23.45 1.22 7.90
CA GLU A 144 -22.58 1.55 9.03
C GLU A 144 -21.12 1.14 8.76
N ILE A 145 -20.88 -0.06 8.21
CA ILE A 145 -19.54 -0.54 7.86
C ILE A 145 -18.92 0.39 6.81
N VAL A 146 -19.66 0.72 5.76
CA VAL A 146 -19.22 1.62 4.69
C VAL A 146 -18.82 2.99 5.26
N GLU A 147 -19.60 3.55 6.18
CA GLU A 147 -19.24 4.83 6.81
C GLU A 147 -17.97 4.73 7.66
N GLY A 148 -17.73 3.58 8.31
CA GLY A 148 -16.46 3.31 8.99
C GLY A 148 -15.27 3.29 8.00
N ILE A 149 -15.42 2.63 6.86
CA ILE A 149 -14.41 2.60 5.79
C ILE A 149 -14.14 4.01 5.25
N ARG A 150 -15.19 4.77 4.97
CA ARG A 150 -15.11 6.16 4.51
C ARG A 150 -14.32 7.05 5.47
N SER A 151 -14.51 6.86 6.78
CA SER A 151 -13.83 7.64 7.81
C SER A 151 -12.31 7.46 7.79
N GLU A 152 -11.81 6.24 7.62
CA GLU A 152 -10.37 5.96 7.54
C GLU A 152 -9.78 6.41 6.19
N ALA A 153 -10.49 6.22 5.08
CA ALA A 153 -10.05 6.66 3.76
C ALA A 153 -9.81 8.18 3.70
N ARG A 154 -10.68 8.97 4.33
CA ARG A 154 -10.53 10.44 4.45
C ARG A 154 -9.27 10.86 5.20
N LEU A 155 -8.72 10.03 6.11
CA LEU A 155 -7.47 10.35 6.81
C LEU A 155 -6.26 10.41 5.87
N LEU A 156 -6.33 9.76 4.71
CA LEU A 156 -5.33 9.81 3.64
C LEU A 156 -5.64 10.87 2.57
N GLY A 157 -6.69 11.67 2.76
CA GLY A 157 -7.13 12.65 1.75
C GLY A 157 -7.83 12.02 0.55
N LEU A 158 -8.27 10.77 0.67
CA LEU A 158 -9.07 10.13 -0.39
C LEU A 158 -10.51 10.65 -0.34
N GLU A 159 -11.12 10.75 -1.52
CA GLU A 159 -12.54 11.07 -1.68
C GLU A 159 -13.32 9.75 -1.85
N PRO A 160 -13.96 9.22 -0.79
CA PRO A 160 -14.53 7.87 -0.82
C PRO A 160 -15.55 7.65 -1.94
N ASP A 161 -16.34 8.67 -2.28
CA ASP A 161 -17.34 8.59 -3.36
C ASP A 161 -16.74 8.35 -4.75
N GLN A 162 -15.43 8.60 -4.91
CA GLN A 162 -14.71 8.38 -6.16
C GLN A 162 -13.92 7.06 -6.17
N VAL A 163 -13.46 6.60 -4.99
CA VAL A 163 -12.47 5.52 -4.89
C VAL A 163 -13.01 4.26 -4.22
N LEU A 164 -14.18 4.30 -3.58
CA LEU A 164 -14.75 3.15 -2.87
C LEU A 164 -15.83 2.48 -3.72
N LEU A 165 -15.58 1.22 -4.07
CA LEU A 165 -16.60 0.29 -4.59
C LEU A 165 -17.10 -0.56 -3.42
N GLU A 166 -18.41 -0.70 -3.29
CA GLU A 166 -19.05 -1.49 -2.23
C GLU A 166 -20.08 -2.46 -2.79
N ASN A 167 -20.17 -3.63 -2.19
CA ASN A 167 -21.21 -4.64 -2.47
C ASN A 167 -21.66 -5.30 -1.19
N THR A 168 -22.97 -5.50 -1.03
CA THR A 168 -23.63 -6.08 0.13
C THR A 168 -24.39 -7.36 -0.24
N GLU A 169 -24.73 -8.21 0.74
CA GLU A 169 -25.53 -9.42 0.53
C GLU A 169 -27.01 -9.11 0.78
N GLU A 170 -27.81 -9.11 -0.29
CA GLU A 170 -29.24 -8.78 -0.25
C GLU A 170 -30.16 -10.01 -0.42
N ASN A 171 -29.59 -11.19 -0.75
CA ASN A 171 -30.40 -12.36 -1.05
C ASN A 171 -30.77 -13.19 0.18
N PHE A 172 -29.89 -13.20 1.19
CA PHE A 172 -30.03 -14.06 2.36
C PHE A 172 -29.75 -13.31 3.65
N ASP A 173 -30.57 -13.57 4.67
CA ASP A 173 -30.33 -13.06 6.01
C ASP A 173 -29.07 -13.68 6.61
N THR A 174 -28.19 -12.86 7.16
CA THR A 174 -26.98 -13.30 7.83
C THR A 174 -27.08 -13.11 9.34
N VAL A 175 -26.55 -14.05 10.11
CA VAL A 175 -26.56 -14.02 11.57
C VAL A 175 -25.24 -13.60 12.19
N GLN A 176 -24.17 -13.58 11.38
CA GLN A 176 -22.84 -13.05 11.74
C GLN A 176 -22.42 -12.00 10.72
N THR A 177 -21.62 -11.05 11.19
CA THR A 177 -21.01 -10.05 10.34
C THR A 177 -19.81 -10.66 9.60
N GLY A 178 -19.84 -10.57 8.27
CA GLY A 178 -18.73 -10.93 7.39
C GLY A 178 -18.39 -9.73 6.50
N ALA A 179 -17.15 -9.31 6.48
CA ALA A 179 -16.71 -8.18 5.65
C ALA A 179 -15.30 -8.40 5.12
N GLY A 180 -15.05 -8.00 3.90
CA GLY A 180 -13.73 -7.98 3.28
C GLY A 180 -13.43 -6.63 2.64
N LEU A 181 -12.19 -6.21 2.66
CA LEU A 181 -11.74 -5.01 1.98
C LEU A 181 -10.45 -5.29 1.22
N THR A 182 -10.44 -4.90 -0.04
CA THR A 182 -9.25 -4.86 -0.88
C THR A 182 -8.88 -3.42 -1.17
N VAL A 183 -7.61 -3.09 -1.00
CA VAL A 183 -7.04 -1.78 -1.33
C VAL A 183 -6.02 -1.96 -2.43
N VAL A 184 -6.15 -1.16 -3.49
CA VAL A 184 -5.17 -1.09 -4.58
C VAL A 184 -4.40 0.21 -4.44
N GLY A 185 -3.08 0.12 -4.47
CA GLY A 185 -2.17 1.27 -4.41
C GLY A 185 -1.18 1.28 -5.56
N PHE A 186 -0.54 2.41 -5.75
CA PHE A 186 0.49 2.63 -6.76
C PHE A 186 1.77 3.15 -6.09
N ALA A 187 2.91 2.71 -6.61
CA ALA A 187 4.23 3.19 -6.20
C ALA A 187 5.20 3.23 -7.38
N ASN A 188 6.24 4.03 -7.27
CA ASN A 188 7.46 3.80 -8.03
C ASN A 188 8.22 2.62 -7.40
N GLN A 189 8.80 1.75 -8.21
CA GLN A 189 9.52 0.57 -7.69
C GLN A 189 10.66 0.94 -6.74
N GLU A 190 11.31 2.07 -6.97
CA GLU A 190 12.39 2.59 -6.13
C GLU A 190 11.91 3.02 -4.74
N GLU A 191 10.64 3.42 -4.61
CA GLU A 191 10.02 3.89 -3.37
C GLU A 191 9.43 2.75 -2.53
N LEU A 192 9.36 1.54 -3.10
CA LEU A 192 8.88 0.37 -2.36
C LEU A 192 9.79 0.05 -1.17
N ARG A 193 9.18 -0.21 -0.02
CA ARG A 193 9.85 -0.48 1.26
C ARG A 193 9.86 -1.97 1.65
N LEU A 194 9.35 -2.86 0.81
CA LEU A 194 9.37 -4.30 1.08
C LEU A 194 10.79 -4.85 0.97
N GLY A 195 11.26 -5.54 2.02
CA GLY A 195 12.57 -6.17 2.02
C GLY A 195 13.72 -5.14 1.93
N LYS A 196 13.58 -4.00 2.56
CA LYS A 196 14.62 -2.96 2.64
C LYS A 196 15.38 -2.95 3.97
N THR A 197 15.08 -3.88 4.85
CA THR A 197 15.79 -4.12 6.11
C THR A 197 17.29 -4.31 5.87
N LEU A 198 18.12 -3.69 6.69
CA LEU A 198 19.58 -3.73 6.59
C LEU A 198 20.21 -4.45 7.80
N PRO A 199 21.42 -5.04 7.64
CA PRO A 199 22.18 -5.54 8.79
C PRO A 199 22.46 -4.42 9.80
N GLY A 200 22.30 -4.73 11.09
CA GLY A 200 22.44 -3.77 12.18
C GLY A 200 21.19 -2.91 12.44
N ASP A 201 20.11 -3.12 11.69
CA ASP A 201 18.86 -2.44 11.97
C ASP A 201 18.25 -2.95 13.28
N LEU A 202 17.74 -2.02 14.08
CA LEU A 202 16.86 -2.33 15.19
C LEU A 202 15.44 -2.59 14.67
N ILE A 203 14.77 -3.57 15.28
CA ILE A 203 13.32 -3.77 15.13
C ILE A 203 12.62 -3.10 16.30
N VAL A 204 11.76 -2.14 15.99
CA VAL A 204 10.98 -1.38 16.98
C VAL A 204 9.50 -1.63 16.76
N ALA A 205 8.78 -2.00 17.82
CA ALA A 205 7.33 -2.09 17.85
C ALA A 205 6.73 -0.75 18.28
N ILE A 206 5.72 -0.32 17.56
CA ILE A 206 4.93 0.89 17.85
C ILE A 206 3.51 0.45 18.13
N GLY A 207 3.00 0.73 19.34
CA GLY A 207 1.75 0.23 19.87
C GLY A 207 1.91 -1.02 20.73
N LYS A 208 0.78 -1.52 21.26
CA LYS A 208 0.70 -2.73 22.07
C LYS A 208 -0.20 -3.78 21.39
N PRO A 209 0.13 -5.08 21.46
CA PRO A 209 -0.70 -6.12 20.89
C PRO A 209 -2.05 -6.21 21.62
N LYS A 210 -3.13 -6.00 20.87
CA LYS A 210 -4.51 -6.03 21.35
C LYS A 210 -5.38 -6.75 20.33
N VAL A 211 -6.37 -7.50 20.81
CA VAL A 211 -7.32 -8.26 19.99
C VAL A 211 -8.70 -8.26 20.62
N GLY A 212 -9.75 -8.34 19.81
CA GLY A 212 -11.13 -8.42 20.27
C GLY A 212 -11.56 -7.19 21.09
N GLU A 213 -12.16 -7.42 22.23
CA GLU A 213 -12.73 -6.37 23.11
C GLU A 213 -11.67 -5.41 23.68
N GLU A 214 -10.38 -5.79 23.67
CA GLU A 214 -9.30 -4.94 24.17
C GLU A 214 -9.00 -3.75 23.26
N VAL A 215 -9.38 -3.83 21.97
CA VAL A 215 -8.93 -2.88 20.93
C VAL A 215 -9.49 -1.48 21.16
N ILE A 216 -10.79 -1.36 21.38
CA ILE A 216 -11.43 -0.04 21.55
C ILE A 216 -10.90 0.70 22.80
N PRO A 217 -10.84 0.08 23.99
CA PRO A 217 -10.25 0.73 25.15
C PRO A 217 -8.80 1.15 24.96
N ALA A 218 -8.01 0.33 24.26
CA ALA A 218 -6.61 0.64 23.97
C ALA A 218 -6.46 1.78 22.95
N GLU A 219 -7.35 1.86 21.96
CA GLU A 219 -7.39 3.00 21.02
C GLU A 219 -7.67 4.32 21.75
N ILE A 220 -8.67 4.35 22.62
CA ILE A 220 -9.02 5.54 23.41
C ILE A 220 -7.85 6.00 24.26
N LYS A 221 -7.06 5.07 24.81
CA LYS A 221 -5.84 5.37 25.58
C LYS A 221 -4.63 5.73 24.72
N GLY A 222 -4.73 5.68 23.38
CA GLY A 222 -3.61 5.92 22.48
C GLY A 222 -2.55 4.81 22.48
N GLU A 223 -2.88 3.61 22.95
CA GLU A 223 -1.93 2.51 23.12
C GLU A 223 -1.68 1.70 21.84
N ILE A 224 -2.49 1.86 20.80
CA ILE A 224 -2.36 1.12 19.54
C ILE A 224 -1.90 2.01 18.39
N ALA A 225 -1.24 1.40 17.42
CA ALA A 225 -0.85 2.05 16.17
C ALA A 225 -2.07 2.46 15.33
N ASP A 226 -1.89 3.45 14.48
CA ASP A 226 -2.92 3.93 13.57
C ASP A 226 -2.34 4.31 12.19
N LEU A 227 -3.22 4.62 11.26
CA LEU A 227 -2.86 4.95 9.89
C LEU A 227 -1.96 6.18 9.77
N LYS A 228 -2.12 7.16 10.68
CA LYS A 228 -1.26 8.37 10.72
C LYS A 228 0.18 8.00 11.10
N ASN A 229 0.34 7.01 11.99
CA ASN A 229 1.68 6.53 12.33
C ASN A 229 2.37 5.93 11.12
N VAL A 230 1.70 5.05 10.35
CA VAL A 230 2.29 4.41 9.16
C VAL A 230 2.64 5.45 8.09
N THR A 231 1.73 6.39 7.80
CA THR A 231 1.98 7.48 6.84
C THR A 231 3.15 8.37 7.27
N TRP A 232 3.25 8.68 8.54
CA TRP A 232 4.37 9.46 9.06
C TRP A 232 5.69 8.70 8.97
N LEU A 233 5.70 7.41 9.35
CA LEU A 233 6.87 6.52 9.27
C LEU A 233 7.36 6.34 7.84
N SER A 234 6.45 6.18 6.89
CA SER A 234 6.79 5.99 5.48
C SER A 234 7.52 7.18 4.84
N GLN A 235 7.45 8.37 5.46
CA GLN A 235 8.17 9.56 5.01
C GLN A 235 9.61 9.65 5.57
N LYS A 236 9.98 8.77 6.54
CA LYS A 236 11.28 8.84 7.20
C LYS A 236 12.32 8.00 6.47
N ARG A 237 13.43 8.62 6.05
CA ARG A 237 14.52 7.93 5.34
C ARG A 237 15.30 6.94 6.20
N TYR A 238 15.26 7.11 7.52
CA TYR A 238 15.93 6.21 8.47
C TYR A 238 15.08 4.99 8.86
N ILE A 239 13.83 4.92 8.41
CA ILE A 239 12.97 3.75 8.48
C ILE A 239 13.15 2.98 7.16
N HIS A 240 13.63 1.74 7.25
CA HIS A 240 13.94 0.94 6.07
C HIS A 240 12.76 0.08 5.63
N ASP A 241 12.11 -0.59 6.58
CA ASP A 241 10.94 -1.43 6.31
C ASP A 241 9.85 -1.19 7.37
N ILE A 242 8.59 -1.43 7.01
CA ILE A 242 7.41 -1.23 7.86
C ILE A 242 6.49 -2.43 7.68
N ILE A 243 6.02 -3.05 8.78
CA ILE A 243 5.02 -4.13 8.76
C ILE A 243 3.95 -3.88 9.83
N PRO A 244 2.68 -3.71 9.45
CA PRO A 244 1.57 -3.85 10.39
C PRO A 244 1.50 -5.29 10.90
N VAL A 245 1.35 -5.48 12.21
CA VAL A 245 1.36 -6.81 12.84
C VAL A 245 -0.05 -7.41 12.81
N GLY A 246 -0.14 -8.63 12.29
CA GLY A 246 -1.37 -9.40 12.18
C GLY A 246 -1.62 -10.36 13.36
N ASP A 247 -2.33 -11.44 13.04
CA ASP A 247 -2.79 -12.48 13.97
C ASP A 247 -1.66 -13.34 14.53
N LEU A 248 -0.56 -13.49 13.82
CA LEU A 248 0.59 -14.32 14.21
C LEU A 248 1.56 -13.60 15.19
N GLY A 249 1.28 -12.35 15.55
CA GLY A 249 2.04 -11.62 16.57
C GLY A 249 3.36 -11.01 16.09
N ILE A 250 3.99 -10.30 17.01
CA ILE A 250 5.19 -9.49 16.77
C ILE A 250 6.40 -10.36 16.38
N ALA A 251 6.61 -11.49 17.06
CA ALA A 251 7.77 -12.34 16.81
C ALA A 251 7.74 -12.95 15.40
N ASN A 252 6.56 -13.32 14.90
CA ASN A 252 6.40 -13.83 13.54
C ASN A 252 6.78 -12.78 12.50
N GLU A 253 6.23 -11.58 12.61
CA GLU A 253 6.50 -10.49 11.64
C GLU A 253 7.98 -10.05 11.70
N ALA A 254 8.59 -10.01 12.89
CA ALA A 254 10.01 -9.73 13.05
C ALA A 254 10.90 -10.77 12.33
N ARG A 255 10.55 -12.07 12.47
CA ARG A 255 11.24 -13.16 11.73
C ARG A 255 11.06 -13.01 10.22
N MET A 256 9.86 -12.64 9.77
CA MET A 256 9.60 -12.38 8.34
C MET A 256 10.42 -11.22 7.79
N MET A 257 10.59 -10.12 8.54
CA MET A 257 11.46 -9.01 8.16
C MET A 257 12.91 -9.47 7.92
N ALA A 258 13.48 -10.22 8.86
CA ALA A 258 14.85 -10.76 8.74
C ALA A 258 14.98 -11.76 7.58
N HIS A 259 14.05 -12.71 7.49
CA HIS A 259 14.05 -13.74 6.44
C HIS A 259 13.91 -13.16 5.04
N SER A 260 13.11 -12.11 4.85
CA SER A 260 12.90 -11.46 3.55
C SER A 260 14.19 -10.92 2.91
N VAL A 261 15.21 -10.66 3.72
CA VAL A 261 16.52 -10.16 3.29
C VAL A 261 17.65 -11.18 3.52
N GLY A 262 17.30 -12.44 3.84
CA GLY A 262 18.27 -13.52 4.06
C GLY A 262 19.16 -13.31 5.29
N ARG A 263 18.64 -12.68 6.34
CA ARG A 263 19.35 -12.34 7.56
C ARG A 263 18.83 -13.09 8.78
N GLN A 264 19.61 -13.11 9.86
CA GLN A 264 19.21 -13.65 11.15
C GLN A 264 18.61 -12.55 12.02
N LEU A 265 17.71 -12.96 12.91
CA LEU A 265 17.08 -12.09 13.91
C LEU A 265 17.59 -12.45 15.31
N LYS A 266 18.02 -11.45 16.04
CA LYS A 266 18.24 -11.54 17.47
C LYS A 266 17.08 -10.86 18.19
N LEU A 267 16.16 -11.66 18.75
CA LEU A 267 15.10 -11.13 19.62
C LEU A 267 15.67 -10.79 20.99
N PHE A 268 15.16 -9.71 21.61
CA PHE A 268 15.50 -9.33 22.96
C PHE A 268 14.54 -9.96 23.97
N GLU A 269 15.06 -10.39 25.12
CA GLU A 269 14.28 -11.09 26.16
C GLU A 269 13.33 -10.14 26.93
N GLN A 270 13.71 -8.88 27.09
CA GLN A 270 12.97 -7.89 27.89
C GLN A 270 12.39 -6.79 27.00
N THR A 271 11.32 -7.11 26.30
CA THR A 271 10.65 -6.15 25.39
C THR A 271 9.49 -5.40 26.07
N GLY A 272 8.98 -5.93 27.18
CA GLY A 272 7.77 -5.43 27.83
C GLY A 272 6.46 -5.72 27.06
N LEU A 273 6.55 -6.56 26.01
CA LEU A 273 5.41 -6.96 25.17
C LEU A 273 5.27 -8.48 25.13
N ASP A 274 4.05 -8.96 24.99
CA ASP A 274 3.79 -10.34 24.59
C ASP A 274 3.99 -10.44 23.07
N LEU A 275 5.10 -11.04 22.67
CA LEU A 275 5.52 -11.10 21.27
C LEU A 275 4.74 -12.11 20.44
N GLU A 276 4.10 -13.10 21.07
CA GLU A 276 3.32 -14.14 20.39
C GLU A 276 1.82 -13.80 20.33
N LYS A 277 1.38 -12.78 21.09
CA LYS A 277 -0.01 -12.35 21.10
C LYS A 277 -0.41 -11.74 19.76
N SER A 278 -1.60 -12.11 19.29
CA SER A 278 -2.21 -11.46 18.13
C SER A 278 -2.30 -9.93 18.33
N ALA A 279 -1.95 -9.19 17.29
CA ALA A 279 -2.11 -7.75 17.21
C ALA A 279 -3.13 -7.33 16.11
N GLY A 280 -3.99 -8.25 15.68
CA GLY A 280 -5.11 -7.92 14.80
C GLY A 280 -6.20 -7.14 15.57
N PRO A 281 -6.68 -6.00 15.07
CA PRO A 281 -6.54 -5.41 13.72
C PRO A 281 -5.37 -4.39 13.62
N ALA A 282 -4.15 -4.85 13.34
CA ALA A 282 -2.96 -4.03 13.14
C ALA A 282 -2.69 -3.02 14.27
N THR A 283 -2.86 -3.47 15.55
CA THR A 283 -2.69 -2.64 16.72
C THR A 283 -1.22 -2.32 17.04
N VAL A 284 -0.30 -3.04 16.38
CA VAL A 284 1.14 -2.80 16.41
C VAL A 284 1.65 -2.64 14.98
N VAL A 285 2.63 -1.76 14.82
CA VAL A 285 3.45 -1.65 13.60
C VAL A 285 4.90 -1.91 13.97
N LEU A 286 5.55 -2.81 13.25
CA LEU A 286 6.99 -2.98 13.32
C LEU A 286 7.70 -2.12 12.29
N VAL A 287 8.83 -1.58 12.68
CA VAL A 287 9.75 -0.90 11.76
C VAL A 287 11.16 -1.44 11.94
N THR A 288 11.92 -1.49 10.83
CA THR A 288 13.38 -1.63 10.89
C THR A 288 14.02 -0.28 10.66
N MET A 289 15.01 0.06 11.45
CA MET A 289 15.58 1.39 11.45
C MET A 289 17.02 1.43 11.99
N LYS A 290 17.73 2.51 11.66
CA LYS A 290 19.05 2.79 12.22
C LYS A 290 18.98 3.03 13.73
N ALA A 291 19.88 2.40 14.49
CA ALA A 291 19.94 2.48 15.95
C ALA A 291 20.06 3.91 16.48
N GLU A 292 20.85 4.75 15.83
CA GLU A 292 21.10 6.15 16.22
C GLU A 292 19.83 7.05 16.17
N LYS A 293 18.75 6.56 15.56
CA LYS A 293 17.49 7.29 15.40
C LYS A 293 16.38 6.85 16.35
N LEU A 294 16.66 5.91 17.27
CA LEU A 294 15.66 5.37 18.18
C LEU A 294 15.07 6.44 19.11
N GLU A 295 15.91 7.29 19.70
CA GLU A 295 15.46 8.37 20.60
C GLU A 295 14.58 9.39 19.85
N GLU A 296 14.99 9.75 18.61
CA GLU A 296 14.22 10.64 17.76
C GLU A 296 12.83 10.06 17.46
N LEU A 297 12.76 8.77 17.06
CA LEU A 297 11.50 8.08 16.82
C LEU A 297 10.60 8.10 18.05
N SER A 298 11.12 7.66 19.20
CA SER A 298 10.37 7.54 20.46
C SER A 298 9.83 8.88 20.96
N SER A 299 10.55 9.97 20.72
CA SER A 299 10.10 11.31 21.11
C SER A 299 8.98 11.87 20.23
N LEU A 300 8.92 11.47 18.95
CA LEU A 300 8.02 12.05 17.96
C LEU A 300 6.72 11.26 17.76
N ILE A 301 6.74 9.91 17.96
CA ILE A 301 5.62 9.06 17.56
C ILE A 301 4.40 9.15 18.47
N GLN A 302 4.53 9.62 19.71
CA GLN A 302 3.45 9.74 20.70
C GLN A 302 2.64 8.44 20.92
N LYS A 303 3.27 7.29 20.73
CA LYS A 303 2.72 5.95 20.95
C LYS A 303 3.69 5.14 21.80
N PRO A 304 3.24 4.11 22.52
CA PRO A 304 4.16 3.17 23.16
C PRO A 304 5.14 2.61 22.13
N THR A 305 6.43 2.67 22.43
CA THR A 305 7.48 2.08 21.61
C THR A 305 8.25 1.07 22.43
N SER A 306 8.58 -0.07 21.83
CA SER A 306 9.37 -1.13 22.47
C SER A 306 10.41 -1.66 21.50
N LEU A 307 11.62 -1.85 21.97
CA LEU A 307 12.70 -2.46 21.22
C LEU A 307 12.50 -3.99 21.21
N VAL A 308 12.36 -4.57 20.02
CA VAL A 308 12.02 -6.01 19.85
C VAL A 308 13.24 -6.86 19.55
N GLY A 309 14.17 -6.34 18.75
CA GLY A 309 15.33 -7.11 18.34
C GLY A 309 16.26 -6.34 17.40
N GLU A 310 17.23 -7.07 16.85
CA GLU A 310 18.25 -6.57 15.94
C GLU A 310 18.45 -7.54 14.78
N ILE A 311 18.67 -7.02 13.60
CA ILE A 311 19.00 -7.76 12.38
C ILE A 311 20.51 -7.99 12.31
N LEU A 312 20.92 -9.27 12.25
CA LEU A 312 22.34 -9.67 12.24
C LEU A 312 22.88 -9.83 10.82
#